data_ab5e3ca3bc51c98960e1961147703d04
#
_entry.id   ab5e3ca3bc51c98960e1961147703d04
#
_cell.length_a   1.000
_cell.length_b   1.000
_cell.length_c   1.000
_cell.angle_alpha   90.00
_cell.angle_beta   90.00
_cell.angle_gamma   90.00
#
_symmetry.space_group_name_H-M   'P 1'
#
loop_
_entity.id
_entity.type
_entity.pdbx_description
1 polymer ?
#
loop_
_entity_poly.entity_id
_entity_poly.type
_entity_poly.pdbx_seq_one_letter_code
_entity_poly.pdbx_strand_id
1 'polypeptide(L)'
;MEYMKMGIVERISQFVPKENILENELMSRHTTFKVGGPCSVLVKIDEINQLKNLLPYLVSENIPYFFLGNGSNLLVSDKGYDGVVITFSPSMAEDVQIDGERVVAGAGVLLSKVAKKALDASLTGFEFAAGIPGTVGGAMVMNAGAYDGEMKQVVESVEILDTEGNLRTLSCEEMDFGYRTSILKREPFIVTKVVFRLQKGDTNVIKAKMDDLATRRREKQPLEYPSAGSTFKRPEGHFAGKLIMDAGLRGYQVGGAKVSDKHCGFVINAGNATAADVNQLMEDVIKEVEDKFQVTLQPEVIRLGEFK
;
A
#
# COMPACT_ATOMS: atom_id res chain seq x y z
N MET A 1 7.87 28.48 -10.66
CA MET A 1 7.98 27.13 -10.10
C MET A 1 9.29 26.88 -9.32
N GLU A 2 10.47 27.18 -9.84
CA GLU A 2 11.76 26.99 -9.13
C GLU A 2 11.92 27.82 -7.84
N TYR A 3 11.44 29.04 -7.80
CA TYR A 3 11.52 29.93 -6.61
C TYR A 3 10.65 29.47 -5.43
N MET A 4 9.52 28.76 -5.69
CA MET A 4 8.71 28.18 -4.63
C MET A 4 9.33 26.88 -4.07
N LYS A 5 10.07 26.10 -4.88
CA LYS A 5 10.69 24.84 -4.46
C LYS A 5 11.85 25.03 -3.49
N MET A 6 12.71 26.05 -3.67
CA MET A 6 13.79 26.36 -2.71
C MET A 6 13.24 26.70 -1.32
N GLY A 7 12.15 27.45 -1.24
CA GLY A 7 11.54 27.80 0.04
C GLY A 7 10.92 26.62 0.81
N ILE A 8 10.34 25.63 0.14
CA ILE A 8 9.69 24.48 0.80
C ILE A 8 10.72 23.53 1.42
N VAL A 9 11.79 23.21 0.70
CA VAL A 9 12.86 22.33 1.21
C VAL A 9 13.55 22.94 2.42
N GLU A 10 13.84 24.23 2.37
CA GLU A 10 14.44 24.96 3.49
C GLU A 10 13.54 24.94 4.75
N ARG A 11 12.21 25.05 4.56
CA ARG A 11 11.25 24.97 5.66
C ARG A 11 11.09 23.54 6.20
N ILE A 12 11.00 22.53 5.32
CA ILE A 12 10.94 21.12 5.74
C ILE A 12 12.21 20.73 6.51
N SER A 13 13.38 21.27 6.13
CA SER A 13 14.65 20.99 6.83
C SER A 13 14.72 21.48 8.28
N GLN A 14 13.74 22.26 8.74
CA GLN A 14 13.58 22.61 10.15
C GLN A 14 12.97 21.46 10.98
N PHE A 15 12.29 20.53 10.34
CA PHE A 15 11.60 19.41 10.98
C PHE A 15 12.32 18.06 10.75
N VAL A 16 13.02 17.93 9.60
CA VAL A 16 13.61 16.67 9.15
C VAL A 16 15.05 16.93 8.68
N PRO A 17 16.02 16.06 8.97
CA PRO A 17 17.39 16.18 8.47
C PRO A 17 17.45 16.31 6.95
N LYS A 18 18.37 17.14 6.43
CA LYS A 18 18.47 17.42 4.98
C LYS A 18 18.73 16.17 4.13
N GLU A 19 19.49 15.22 4.67
CA GLU A 19 19.78 13.93 4.03
C GLU A 19 18.53 13.06 3.81
N ASN A 20 17.45 13.35 4.53
CA ASN A 20 16.17 12.67 4.41
C ASN A 20 15.18 13.39 3.47
N ILE A 21 15.60 14.49 2.84
CA ILE A 21 14.79 15.28 1.91
C ILE A 21 15.35 15.09 0.50
N LEU A 22 14.57 14.48 -0.38
CA LEU A 22 14.95 14.20 -1.76
C LEU A 22 14.07 15.03 -2.71
N GLU A 23 14.69 15.89 -3.50
CA GLU A 23 14.00 16.72 -4.49
C GLU A 23 13.87 15.96 -5.83
N ASN A 24 12.72 16.13 -6.49
CA ASN A 24 12.44 15.53 -7.80
C ASN A 24 12.69 14.02 -7.83
N GLU A 25 12.38 13.33 -6.71
CA GLU A 25 12.63 11.89 -6.58
C GLU A 25 11.66 11.08 -7.45
N LEU A 26 12.20 10.16 -8.26
CA LEU A 26 11.43 9.33 -9.17
C LEU A 26 10.59 8.30 -8.41
N MET A 27 9.27 8.42 -8.51
CA MET A 27 8.33 7.53 -7.84
C MET A 27 8.35 6.09 -8.38
N SER A 28 8.83 5.86 -9.59
CA SER A 28 9.10 4.51 -10.12
C SER A 28 10.06 3.69 -9.26
N ARG A 29 10.91 4.33 -8.43
CA ARG A 29 11.80 3.66 -7.46
C ARG A 29 11.07 3.24 -6.19
N HIS A 30 9.89 3.82 -5.94
CA HIS A 30 9.12 3.68 -4.71
C HIS A 30 7.76 3.00 -4.93
N THR A 31 7.49 2.47 -6.12
CA THR A 31 6.30 1.70 -6.45
C THR A 31 6.66 0.28 -6.88
N THR A 32 5.79 -0.68 -6.58
CA THR A 32 6.00 -2.06 -7.03
C THR A 32 5.68 -2.25 -8.51
N PHE A 33 4.92 -1.35 -9.14
CA PHE A 33 4.76 -1.29 -10.59
C PHE A 33 6.02 -0.88 -11.34
N LYS A 34 6.97 -0.22 -10.65
CA LYS A 34 8.20 0.35 -11.25
C LYS A 34 7.89 1.39 -12.34
N VAL A 35 6.79 2.11 -12.21
CA VAL A 35 6.39 3.25 -13.05
C VAL A 35 6.10 4.47 -12.19
N GLY A 36 6.09 5.66 -12.81
CA GLY A 36 5.77 6.93 -12.17
C GLY A 36 6.89 7.96 -12.31
N GLY A 37 6.49 9.19 -12.61
CA GLY A 37 7.34 10.37 -12.70
C GLY A 37 7.82 10.87 -11.33
N PRO A 38 8.46 12.06 -11.27
CA PRO A 38 9.03 12.58 -10.03
C PRO A 38 7.95 13.16 -9.09
N CYS A 39 8.14 13.01 -7.78
CA CYS A 39 7.46 13.89 -6.83
C CYS A 39 8.28 15.15 -6.59
N SER A 40 7.63 16.27 -6.21
CA SER A 40 8.34 17.53 -5.93
C SER A 40 9.36 17.35 -4.81
N VAL A 41 8.95 16.70 -3.71
CA VAL A 41 9.81 16.41 -2.55
C VAL A 41 9.41 15.06 -1.98
N LEU A 42 10.38 14.19 -1.69
CA LEU A 42 10.19 12.99 -0.88
C LEU A 42 10.90 13.17 0.47
N VAL A 43 10.16 12.95 1.56
CA VAL A 43 10.65 13.08 2.92
C VAL A 43 10.65 11.73 3.62
N LYS A 44 11.80 11.34 4.18
CA LYS A 44 11.94 10.13 5.00
C LYS A 44 11.89 10.50 6.48
N ILE A 45 10.99 9.89 7.21
CA ILE A 45 10.78 10.12 8.65
C ILE A 45 11.54 9.08 9.46
N ASP A 46 12.47 9.52 10.31
CA ASP A 46 13.23 8.67 11.23
C ASP A 46 12.60 8.58 12.63
N GLU A 47 11.81 9.57 12.99
CA GLU A 47 11.18 9.68 14.31
C GLU A 47 9.78 10.28 14.22
N ILE A 48 8.85 9.80 15.04
CA ILE A 48 7.47 10.30 15.06
C ILE A 48 7.38 11.80 15.35
N ASN A 49 8.30 12.36 16.16
CA ASN A 49 8.32 13.77 16.45
C ASN A 49 8.56 14.66 15.22
N GLN A 50 9.33 14.17 14.23
CA GLN A 50 9.49 14.86 12.95
C GLN A 50 8.14 14.99 12.24
N LEU A 51 7.38 13.89 12.18
CA LEU A 51 6.07 13.87 11.55
C LEU A 51 5.04 14.74 12.31
N LYS A 52 5.06 14.72 13.65
CA LYS A 52 4.20 15.57 14.50
C LYS A 52 4.36 17.04 14.23
N ASN A 53 5.54 17.47 13.84
CA ASN A 53 5.82 18.88 13.55
C ASN A 53 5.65 19.21 12.06
N LEU A 54 6.01 18.29 11.16
CA LEU A 54 5.92 18.48 9.72
C LEU A 54 4.47 18.50 9.23
N LEU A 55 3.62 17.60 9.73
CA LEU A 55 2.25 17.43 9.21
C LEU A 55 1.40 18.69 9.42
N PRO A 56 1.34 19.30 10.64
CA PRO A 56 0.61 20.55 10.84
C PRO A 56 1.14 21.70 9.96
N TYR A 57 2.45 21.76 9.72
CA TYR A 57 3.04 22.73 8.81
C TYR A 57 2.53 22.55 7.38
N LEU A 58 2.56 21.34 6.84
CA LEU A 58 2.06 21.06 5.47
C LEU A 58 0.58 21.43 5.33
N VAL A 59 -0.22 21.11 6.35
CA VAL A 59 -1.65 21.42 6.37
C VAL A 59 -1.89 22.93 6.45
N SER A 60 -1.20 23.66 7.32
CA SER A 60 -1.37 25.12 7.48
C SER A 60 -0.97 25.92 6.24
N GLU A 61 0.02 25.42 5.49
CA GLU A 61 0.50 26.05 4.24
C GLU A 61 -0.26 25.54 3.00
N ASN A 62 -1.27 24.67 3.18
CA ASN A 62 -2.01 24.02 2.10
C ASN A 62 -1.10 23.30 1.08
N ILE A 63 -0.01 22.70 1.56
CA ILE A 63 0.91 21.94 0.73
C ILE A 63 0.33 20.53 0.52
N PRO A 64 0.10 20.09 -0.72
CA PRO A 64 -0.36 18.73 -0.98
C PRO A 64 0.67 17.71 -0.48
N TYR A 65 0.20 16.69 0.23
CA TYR A 65 1.06 15.61 0.69
C TYR A 65 0.41 14.24 0.51
N PHE A 66 1.23 13.22 0.41
CA PHE A 66 0.82 11.82 0.32
C PHE A 66 1.71 10.96 1.21
N PHE A 67 1.09 10.14 2.08
CA PHE A 67 1.84 9.22 2.92
C PHE A 67 2.01 7.87 2.22
N LEU A 68 3.26 7.50 1.96
CA LEU A 68 3.65 6.33 1.18
C LEU A 68 4.11 5.20 2.09
N GLY A 69 3.47 4.03 1.97
CA GLY A 69 4.00 2.77 2.50
C GLY A 69 4.99 2.11 1.52
N ASN A 70 4.77 0.85 1.19
CA ASN A 70 5.61 0.12 0.23
C ASN A 70 5.29 0.39 -1.26
N GLY A 71 4.37 1.30 -1.57
CA GLY A 71 3.96 1.59 -2.96
C GLY A 71 3.33 0.40 -3.70
N SER A 72 2.84 -0.59 -2.97
CA SER A 72 2.36 -1.87 -3.53
C SER A 72 0.90 -1.84 -4.01
N ASN A 73 0.23 -0.71 -3.88
CA ASN A 73 -1.13 -0.47 -4.40
C ASN A 73 -1.24 0.93 -5.03
N LEU A 74 -0.14 1.41 -5.63
CA LEU A 74 -0.04 2.79 -6.11
C LEU A 74 0.40 2.83 -7.59
N LEU A 75 -0.31 3.65 -8.38
CA LEU A 75 0.07 4.06 -9.71
C LEU A 75 0.31 5.57 -9.70
N VAL A 76 1.55 6.00 -9.88
CA VAL A 76 1.92 7.41 -9.95
C VAL A 76 1.99 7.85 -11.40
N SER A 77 1.39 9.00 -11.72
CA SER A 77 1.41 9.59 -13.07
C SER A 77 2.84 9.74 -13.62
N ASP A 78 3.00 9.64 -14.94
CA ASP A 78 4.28 9.91 -15.61
C ASP A 78 4.74 11.36 -15.43
N LYS A 79 3.78 12.31 -15.25
CA LYS A 79 4.08 13.69 -14.86
C LYS A 79 4.53 13.82 -13.40
N GLY A 80 4.36 12.77 -12.61
CA GLY A 80 4.68 12.75 -11.20
C GLY A 80 3.59 13.31 -10.29
N TYR A 81 4.02 13.82 -9.14
CA TYR A 81 3.15 14.40 -8.12
C TYR A 81 3.69 15.74 -7.64
N ASP A 82 2.91 16.81 -7.83
CA ASP A 82 3.30 18.15 -7.36
C ASP A 82 2.92 18.33 -5.89
N GLY A 83 3.70 17.70 -5.01
CA GLY A 83 3.49 17.72 -3.57
C GLY A 83 4.61 16.99 -2.82
N VAL A 84 4.42 16.86 -1.51
CA VAL A 84 5.35 16.17 -0.62
C VAL A 84 4.92 14.72 -0.43
N VAL A 85 5.77 13.77 -0.82
CA VAL A 85 5.60 12.36 -0.48
C VAL A 85 6.34 12.08 0.82
N ILE A 86 5.65 11.56 1.82
CA ILE A 86 6.20 11.24 3.14
C ILE A 86 6.27 9.73 3.28
N THR A 87 7.38 9.19 3.74
CA THR A 87 7.54 7.76 4.03
C THR A 87 8.36 7.56 5.29
N PHE A 88 8.19 6.43 5.96
CA PHE A 88 9.09 6.05 7.04
C PHE A 88 10.43 5.60 6.48
N SER A 89 11.52 5.95 7.16
CA SER A 89 12.86 5.50 6.83
C SER A 89 13.05 4.03 7.22
N PRO A 90 14.13 3.37 6.73
CA PRO A 90 14.44 1.99 7.10
C PRO A 90 14.56 1.76 8.60
N SER A 91 15.03 2.75 9.41
CA SER A 91 15.14 2.64 10.86
C SER A 91 13.76 2.42 11.53
N MET A 92 12.71 3.05 11.01
CA MET A 92 11.33 2.87 11.48
C MET A 92 10.68 1.55 11.00
N ALA A 93 11.29 0.86 10.05
CA ALA A 93 10.79 -0.40 9.50
C ALA A 93 11.23 -1.66 10.31
N GLU A 94 11.89 -1.46 11.44
CA GLU A 94 12.43 -2.54 12.29
C GLU A 94 11.65 -2.77 13.58
N ASP A 95 10.78 -1.85 13.99
CA ASP A 95 10.11 -1.85 15.30
C ASP A 95 8.97 -2.87 15.35
N VAL A 96 9.28 -4.10 15.81
CA VAL A 96 8.30 -5.15 16.12
C VAL A 96 8.61 -5.73 17.49
N GLN A 97 7.66 -5.60 18.41
CA GLN A 97 7.75 -6.09 19.79
C GLN A 97 6.68 -7.15 20.05
N ILE A 98 7.03 -8.17 20.82
CA ILE A 98 6.11 -9.24 21.24
C ILE A 98 5.88 -9.12 22.74
N ASP A 99 4.61 -9.02 23.13
CA ASP A 99 4.17 -9.02 24.54
C ASP A 99 3.03 -10.04 24.71
N GLY A 100 3.41 -11.27 25.13
CA GLY A 100 2.49 -12.38 25.25
C GLY A 100 1.84 -12.76 23.90
N GLU A 101 0.57 -12.46 23.76
CA GLU A 101 -0.22 -12.65 22.51
C GLU A 101 -0.37 -11.36 21.70
N ARG A 102 0.21 -10.26 22.17
CA ARG A 102 0.23 -9.00 21.45
C ARG A 102 1.49 -8.88 20.61
N VAL A 103 1.30 -8.41 19.37
CA VAL A 103 2.38 -7.99 18.48
C VAL A 103 2.22 -6.52 18.24
N VAL A 104 3.18 -5.71 18.69
CA VAL A 104 3.21 -4.26 18.49
C VAL A 104 4.17 -3.97 17.36
N ALA A 105 3.68 -3.32 16.29
CA ALA A 105 4.50 -3.02 15.12
C ALA A 105 4.34 -1.57 14.66
N GLY A 106 5.47 -0.94 14.32
CA GLY A 106 5.49 0.37 13.67
C GLY A 106 4.87 0.33 12.27
N ALA A 107 4.24 1.43 11.84
CA ALA A 107 3.52 1.50 10.58
C ALA A 107 4.41 1.28 9.34
N GLY A 108 5.71 1.58 9.42
CA GLY A 108 6.69 1.36 8.36
C GLY A 108 7.12 -0.10 8.17
N VAL A 109 6.84 -0.97 9.14
CA VAL A 109 7.25 -2.37 9.12
C VAL A 109 6.52 -3.15 8.02
N LEU A 110 7.25 -4.00 7.28
CA LEU A 110 6.64 -4.91 6.30
C LEU A 110 5.81 -6.01 7.00
N LEU A 111 4.67 -6.34 6.42
CA LEU A 111 3.81 -7.41 6.95
C LEU A 111 4.51 -8.77 7.03
N SER A 112 5.38 -9.09 6.06
CA SER A 112 6.18 -10.30 6.06
C SER A 112 7.11 -10.39 7.27
N LYS A 113 7.64 -9.26 7.76
CA LYS A 113 8.48 -9.20 8.96
C LYS A 113 7.64 -9.43 10.22
N VAL A 114 6.47 -8.82 10.30
CA VAL A 114 5.53 -9.08 11.42
C VAL A 114 5.15 -10.56 11.45
N ALA A 115 4.80 -11.15 10.29
CA ALA A 115 4.45 -12.58 10.21
C ALA A 115 5.60 -13.49 10.64
N LYS A 116 6.85 -13.18 10.26
CA LYS A 116 8.02 -13.93 10.71
C LYS A 116 8.22 -13.83 12.23
N LYS A 117 8.10 -12.64 12.80
CA LYS A 117 8.21 -12.44 14.27
C LYS A 117 7.09 -13.16 15.03
N ALA A 118 5.86 -13.17 14.50
CA ALA A 118 4.75 -13.92 15.05
C ALA A 118 5.03 -15.44 15.03
N LEU A 119 5.53 -15.98 13.92
CA LEU A 119 5.97 -17.38 13.80
C LEU A 119 7.06 -17.71 14.84
N ASP A 120 8.10 -16.88 14.94
CA ASP A 120 9.22 -17.08 15.87
C ASP A 120 8.75 -17.08 17.36
N ALA A 121 7.62 -16.40 17.64
CA ALA A 121 6.97 -16.36 18.95
C ALA A 121 5.85 -17.40 19.14
N SER A 122 5.66 -18.32 18.17
CA SER A 122 4.58 -19.32 18.17
C SER A 122 3.18 -18.69 18.26
N LEU A 123 2.96 -17.61 17.52
CA LEU A 123 1.68 -16.89 17.46
C LEU A 123 1.00 -17.13 16.09
N THR A 124 -0.20 -17.69 16.12
CA THR A 124 -1.07 -17.96 14.95
C THR A 124 -2.06 -16.83 14.73
N GLY A 125 -2.57 -16.71 13.51
CA GLY A 125 -3.59 -15.73 13.09
C GLY A 125 -3.08 -14.70 12.09
N PHE A 126 -1.76 -14.60 11.88
CA PHE A 126 -1.17 -13.61 10.97
C PHE A 126 -0.59 -14.23 9.68
N GLU A 127 -0.76 -15.53 9.46
CA GLU A 127 -0.16 -16.26 8.32
C GLU A 127 -0.61 -15.73 6.98
N PHE A 128 -1.88 -15.27 6.86
CA PHE A 128 -2.45 -14.71 5.62
C PHE A 128 -1.68 -13.49 5.12
N ALA A 129 -1.09 -12.73 6.05
CA ALA A 129 -0.41 -11.47 5.75
C ALA A 129 1.06 -11.66 5.30
N ALA A 130 1.64 -12.85 5.51
CA ALA A 130 3.06 -13.12 5.25
C ALA A 130 3.50 -12.81 3.81
N GLY A 131 2.62 -13.02 2.84
CA GLY A 131 2.90 -12.78 1.43
C GLY A 131 2.37 -11.45 0.88
N ILE A 132 1.70 -10.62 1.67
CA ILE A 132 1.20 -9.31 1.21
C ILE A 132 2.37 -8.32 1.16
N PRO A 133 2.66 -7.70 -0.01
CA PRO A 133 3.85 -6.84 -0.17
C PRO A 133 3.60 -5.41 0.35
N GLY A 134 3.02 -5.26 1.53
CA GLY A 134 2.65 -3.98 2.13
C GLY A 134 3.34 -3.73 3.46
N THR A 135 3.29 -2.47 3.91
CA THR A 135 3.62 -2.09 5.29
C THR A 135 2.40 -2.21 6.19
N VAL A 136 2.64 -2.28 7.50
CA VAL A 136 1.60 -2.28 8.53
C VAL A 136 0.63 -1.11 8.34
N GLY A 137 1.13 0.13 8.19
CA GLY A 137 0.28 1.30 7.98
C GLY A 137 -0.56 1.23 6.71
N GLY A 138 0.05 0.82 5.57
CA GLY A 138 -0.68 0.64 4.31
C GLY A 138 -1.75 -0.46 4.40
N ALA A 139 -1.50 -1.50 5.19
CA ALA A 139 -2.47 -2.56 5.43
C ALA A 139 -3.69 -2.07 6.22
N MET A 140 -3.52 -1.13 7.16
CA MET A 140 -4.64 -0.51 7.89
C MET A 140 -5.55 0.30 6.97
N VAL A 141 -4.97 1.06 6.02
CA VAL A 141 -5.74 1.86 5.05
C VAL A 141 -6.69 0.97 4.24
N MET A 142 -6.22 -0.21 3.85
CA MET A 142 -6.94 -1.10 2.93
C MET A 142 -7.69 -2.23 3.64
N ASN A 143 -7.64 -2.34 4.98
CA ASN A 143 -8.03 -3.59 5.63
C ASN A 143 -7.46 -4.78 4.85
N ALA A 144 -6.15 -4.79 4.66
CA ALA A 144 -5.49 -5.72 3.75
C ALA A 144 -5.81 -7.17 4.11
N GLY A 145 -6.13 -7.97 3.12
CA GLY A 145 -6.50 -9.36 3.33
C GLY A 145 -6.16 -10.25 2.14
N ALA A 146 -5.95 -11.53 2.44
CA ALA A 146 -5.71 -12.60 1.49
C ALA A 146 -6.12 -13.95 2.10
N TYR A 147 -6.57 -14.90 1.27
CA TYR A 147 -6.85 -16.28 1.71
C TYR A 147 -7.77 -16.35 2.94
N ASP A 148 -8.89 -15.62 2.89
CA ASP A 148 -9.93 -15.54 3.93
C ASP A 148 -9.49 -14.88 5.25
N GLY A 149 -8.25 -14.35 5.34
CA GLY A 149 -7.77 -13.52 6.43
C GLY A 149 -7.76 -12.04 6.05
N GLU A 150 -8.03 -11.16 7.01
CA GLU A 150 -7.94 -9.70 6.85
C GLU A 150 -7.51 -9.01 8.17
N MET A 151 -7.01 -7.77 8.08
CA MET A 151 -6.49 -7.05 9.24
C MET A 151 -7.51 -6.87 10.36
N LYS A 152 -8.79 -6.62 10.03
CA LYS A 152 -9.89 -6.52 11.01
C LYS A 152 -9.95 -7.69 12.01
N GLN A 153 -9.54 -8.88 11.58
CA GLN A 153 -9.63 -10.08 12.42
C GLN A 153 -8.55 -10.16 13.52
N VAL A 154 -7.47 -9.39 13.36
CA VAL A 154 -6.29 -9.46 14.22
C VAL A 154 -5.88 -8.13 14.84
N VAL A 155 -6.42 -7.01 14.38
CA VAL A 155 -6.11 -5.69 14.94
C VAL A 155 -6.83 -5.52 16.29
N GLU A 156 -6.07 -5.14 17.32
CA GLU A 156 -6.61 -4.74 18.63
C GLU A 156 -6.79 -3.22 18.65
N SER A 157 -5.75 -2.47 18.27
CA SER A 157 -5.79 -1.01 18.21
C SER A 157 -4.77 -0.43 17.23
N VAL A 158 -5.02 0.81 16.80
CA VAL A 158 -4.18 1.54 15.85
C VAL A 158 -3.86 2.91 16.44
N GLU A 159 -2.59 3.22 16.60
CA GLU A 159 -2.14 4.57 16.92
C GLU A 159 -2.04 5.37 15.63
N ILE A 160 -2.70 6.52 15.61
CA ILE A 160 -2.71 7.46 14.49
C ILE A 160 -2.20 8.84 14.91
N LEU A 161 -1.69 9.57 13.93
CA LEU A 161 -1.40 10.99 14.02
C LEU A 161 -2.47 11.75 13.24
N ASP A 162 -3.11 12.73 13.88
CA ASP A 162 -4.03 13.64 13.20
C ASP A 162 -3.30 14.82 12.53
N THR A 163 -4.03 15.65 11.80
CA THR A 163 -3.48 16.80 11.08
C THR A 163 -2.97 17.92 11.97
N GLU A 164 -3.31 17.89 13.25
CA GLU A 164 -2.83 18.85 14.27
C GLU A 164 -1.54 18.37 14.96
N GLY A 165 -1.08 17.15 14.62
CA GLY A 165 0.12 16.54 15.22
C GLY A 165 -0.13 15.82 16.54
N ASN A 166 -1.41 15.51 16.88
CA ASN A 166 -1.75 14.77 18.08
C ASN A 166 -1.79 13.27 17.82
N LEU A 167 -1.20 12.50 18.70
CA LEU A 167 -1.34 11.04 18.71
C LEU A 167 -2.65 10.64 19.36
N ARG A 168 -3.37 9.73 18.71
CA ARG A 168 -4.62 9.13 19.20
C ARG A 168 -4.59 7.63 18.96
N THR A 169 -5.24 6.88 19.83
CA THR A 169 -5.41 5.43 19.65
C THR A 169 -6.86 5.15 19.30
N LEU A 170 -7.06 4.47 18.18
CA LEU A 170 -8.35 3.99 17.72
C LEU A 170 -8.46 2.48 18.00
N SER A 171 -9.60 2.04 18.48
CA SER A 171 -9.94 0.62 18.59
C SER A 171 -10.16 -0.01 17.20
N CYS A 172 -10.20 -1.33 17.11
CA CYS A 172 -10.55 -2.03 15.87
C CYS A 172 -11.94 -1.62 15.35
N GLU A 173 -12.90 -1.32 16.24
CA GLU A 173 -14.24 -0.87 15.87
C GLU A 173 -14.22 0.55 15.27
N GLU A 174 -13.50 1.48 15.90
CA GLU A 174 -13.33 2.87 15.41
C GLU A 174 -12.58 2.94 14.09
N MET A 175 -11.78 1.93 13.73
CA MET A 175 -11.12 1.83 12.43
C MET A 175 -12.13 1.64 11.28
N ASP A 176 -13.36 1.26 11.55
CA ASP A 176 -14.45 1.06 10.58
C ASP A 176 -13.99 0.26 9.34
N PHE A 177 -13.35 -0.88 9.60
CA PHE A 177 -12.83 -1.75 8.57
C PHE A 177 -13.93 -2.40 7.73
N GLY A 178 -13.87 -2.20 6.44
CA GLY A 178 -14.69 -2.87 5.43
C GLY A 178 -13.83 -3.49 4.32
N TYR A 179 -14.48 -4.03 3.28
CA TYR A 179 -13.77 -4.59 2.13
C TYR A 179 -12.95 -3.52 1.41
N ARG A 180 -11.63 -3.61 1.49
CA ARG A 180 -10.65 -2.68 0.91
C ARG A 180 -10.86 -1.23 1.35
N THR A 181 -11.29 -1.01 2.60
CA THR A 181 -11.53 0.32 3.18
C THR A 181 -11.36 0.33 4.70
N SER A 182 -11.13 1.52 5.24
CA SER A 182 -11.13 1.85 6.66
C SER A 182 -11.46 3.34 6.83
N ILE A 183 -11.53 3.82 8.07
CA ILE A 183 -11.67 5.25 8.40
C ILE A 183 -10.55 6.09 7.73
N LEU A 184 -9.35 5.53 7.56
CA LEU A 184 -8.19 6.21 6.98
C LEU A 184 -8.35 6.63 5.51
N LYS A 185 -9.39 6.18 4.82
CA LYS A 185 -9.76 6.67 3.47
C LYS A 185 -10.65 7.91 3.51
N ARG A 186 -11.22 8.22 4.65
CA ARG A 186 -12.13 9.36 4.83
C ARG A 186 -11.51 10.46 5.70
N GLU A 187 -10.68 10.07 6.65
CA GLU A 187 -10.00 10.96 7.57
C GLU A 187 -8.50 11.02 7.23
N PRO A 188 -7.88 12.21 7.27
CA PRO A 188 -6.48 12.41 6.91
C PRO A 188 -5.53 11.99 8.05
N PHE A 189 -5.77 10.82 8.63
CA PHE A 189 -4.93 10.26 9.69
C PHE A 189 -3.75 9.48 9.12
N ILE A 190 -2.61 9.57 9.79
CA ILE A 190 -1.42 8.77 9.47
C ILE A 190 -1.23 7.72 10.56
N VAL A 191 -1.16 6.45 10.19
CA VAL A 191 -0.86 5.36 11.14
C VAL A 191 0.60 5.45 11.56
N THR A 192 0.85 5.37 12.87
CA THR A 192 2.20 5.36 13.46
C THR A 192 2.56 3.99 14.02
N LYS A 193 1.60 3.30 14.62
CA LYS A 193 1.80 2.01 15.29
C LYS A 193 0.50 1.20 15.30
N VAL A 194 0.62 -0.13 15.30
CA VAL A 194 -0.52 -1.05 15.39
C VAL A 194 -0.24 -2.12 16.43
N VAL A 195 -1.25 -2.42 17.22
CA VAL A 195 -1.27 -3.57 18.13
C VAL A 195 -2.14 -4.66 17.52
N PHE A 196 -1.55 -5.81 17.27
CA PHE A 196 -2.26 -7.01 16.84
C PHE A 196 -2.47 -7.95 18.03
N ARG A 197 -3.63 -8.58 18.10
CA ARG A 197 -3.95 -9.65 19.07
C ARG A 197 -3.94 -10.97 18.31
N LEU A 198 -2.98 -11.81 18.63
CA LEU A 198 -2.81 -13.15 18.07
C LEU A 198 -3.06 -14.21 19.13
N GLN A 199 -2.93 -15.48 18.78
CA GLN A 199 -3.13 -16.59 19.71
C GLN A 199 -1.91 -17.50 19.71
N LYS A 200 -1.65 -18.18 20.84
CA LYS A 200 -0.61 -19.22 20.91
C LYS A 200 -1.00 -20.39 19.99
N GLY A 201 -0.02 -20.90 19.26
CA GLY A 201 -0.19 -22.02 18.33
C GLY A 201 1.05 -22.89 18.24
N ASP A 202 0.94 -23.99 17.51
CA ASP A 202 2.08 -24.86 17.19
C ASP A 202 2.90 -24.23 16.04
N THR A 203 4.19 -23.99 16.28
CA THR A 203 5.10 -23.35 15.32
C THR A 203 5.18 -24.10 13.99
N ASN A 204 5.13 -25.46 14.01
CA ASN A 204 5.19 -26.25 12.79
C ASN A 204 3.90 -26.09 11.96
N VAL A 205 2.74 -26.02 12.64
CA VAL A 205 1.45 -25.79 11.98
C VAL A 205 1.40 -24.40 11.36
N ILE A 206 1.83 -23.36 12.09
CA ILE A 206 1.91 -21.98 11.60
C ILE A 206 2.83 -21.93 10.38
N LYS A 207 4.03 -22.52 10.49
CA LYS A 207 4.99 -22.55 9.39
C LYS A 207 4.44 -23.26 8.16
N ALA A 208 3.84 -24.44 8.35
CA ALA A 208 3.25 -25.22 7.26
C ALA A 208 2.16 -24.41 6.52
N LYS A 209 1.32 -23.66 7.26
CA LYS A 209 0.29 -22.79 6.68
C LYS A 209 0.92 -21.64 5.90
N MET A 210 1.95 -20.98 6.43
CA MET A 210 2.66 -19.91 5.70
C MET A 210 3.31 -20.44 4.41
N ASP A 211 3.93 -21.62 4.46
CA ASP A 211 4.57 -22.25 3.29
C ASP A 211 3.54 -22.64 2.22
N ASP A 212 2.38 -23.18 2.62
CA ASP A 212 1.26 -23.48 1.70
C ASP A 212 0.74 -22.20 1.02
N LEU A 213 0.47 -21.15 1.80
CA LEU A 213 0.01 -19.87 1.24
C LEU A 213 1.04 -19.24 0.29
N ALA A 214 2.32 -19.32 0.63
CA ALA A 214 3.39 -18.84 -0.24
C ALA A 214 3.46 -19.64 -1.56
N THR A 215 3.26 -20.96 -1.50
CA THR A 215 3.23 -21.85 -2.68
C THR A 215 2.06 -21.50 -3.58
N ARG A 216 0.83 -21.44 -3.04
CA ARG A 216 -0.37 -21.03 -3.80
C ARG A 216 -0.19 -19.67 -4.47
N ARG A 217 0.50 -18.73 -3.78
CA ARG A 217 0.77 -17.40 -4.33
C ARG A 217 1.73 -17.47 -5.51
N ARG A 218 2.84 -18.22 -5.41
CA ARG A 218 3.79 -18.41 -6.50
C ARG A 218 3.16 -19.09 -7.72
N GLU A 219 2.27 -20.05 -7.49
CA GLU A 219 1.59 -20.77 -8.58
C GLU A 219 0.57 -19.91 -9.31
N LYS A 220 -0.16 -19.04 -8.58
CA LYS A 220 -1.32 -18.32 -9.13
C LYS A 220 -1.05 -16.86 -9.49
N GLN A 221 -0.03 -16.21 -8.94
CA GLN A 221 0.22 -14.79 -9.16
C GLN A 221 1.49 -14.56 -9.99
N PRO A 222 1.53 -13.49 -10.81
CA PRO A 222 2.67 -13.16 -11.67
C PRO A 222 3.78 -12.43 -10.89
N LEU A 223 4.35 -13.09 -9.86
CA LEU A 223 5.32 -12.48 -8.94
C LEU A 223 6.66 -12.11 -9.60
N GLU A 224 6.91 -12.66 -10.78
CA GLU A 224 8.07 -12.38 -11.63
C GLU A 224 8.01 -11.02 -12.33
N TYR A 225 6.83 -10.38 -12.37
CA TYR A 225 6.63 -9.08 -13.01
C TYR A 225 6.29 -7.99 -11.98
N PRO A 226 6.77 -6.74 -12.19
CA PRO A 226 6.31 -5.59 -11.42
C PRO A 226 4.80 -5.38 -11.59
N SER A 227 4.10 -5.18 -10.47
CA SER A 227 2.64 -4.94 -10.44
C SER A 227 2.23 -4.31 -9.10
N ALA A 228 0.99 -3.88 -8.98
CA ALA A 228 0.39 -3.43 -7.72
C ALA A 228 -0.63 -4.44 -7.16
N GLY A 229 -0.40 -5.75 -7.34
CA GLY A 229 -1.34 -6.77 -6.90
C GLY A 229 -2.57 -6.89 -7.80
N SER A 230 -3.71 -7.25 -7.21
CA SER A 230 -4.99 -7.26 -7.91
C SER A 230 -5.40 -5.84 -8.30
N THR A 231 -5.62 -5.61 -9.58
CA THR A 231 -5.85 -4.27 -10.12
C THR A 231 -7.26 -3.76 -9.83
N PHE A 232 -8.23 -4.68 -9.75
CA PHE A 232 -9.65 -4.36 -9.56
C PHE A 232 -10.19 -5.04 -8.30
N LYS A 233 -11.12 -4.36 -7.62
CA LYS A 233 -11.90 -4.94 -6.54
C LYS A 233 -12.75 -6.08 -7.06
N ARG A 234 -13.08 -7.01 -6.18
CA ARG A 234 -14.02 -8.09 -6.48
C ARG A 234 -15.44 -7.51 -6.61
N PRO A 235 -16.10 -7.59 -7.78
CA PRO A 235 -17.49 -7.18 -7.92
C PRO A 235 -18.42 -8.14 -7.16
N GLU A 236 -19.56 -7.65 -6.73
CA GLU A 236 -20.57 -8.48 -6.08
C GLU A 236 -21.02 -9.64 -6.98
N GLY A 237 -21.03 -10.84 -6.44
CA GLY A 237 -21.39 -12.06 -7.15
C GLY A 237 -20.37 -12.56 -8.20
N HIS A 238 -19.28 -11.84 -8.43
CA HIS A 238 -18.31 -12.15 -9.50
C HIS A 238 -16.86 -12.15 -9.01
N PHE A 239 -15.96 -12.60 -9.88
CA PHE A 239 -14.51 -12.49 -9.71
C PHE A 239 -13.94 -11.64 -10.85
N ALA A 240 -13.32 -10.51 -10.55
CA ALA A 240 -12.78 -9.60 -11.56
C ALA A 240 -11.87 -10.33 -12.58
N GLY A 241 -10.92 -11.14 -12.09
CA GLY A 241 -10.02 -11.88 -12.98
C GLY A 241 -10.73 -12.87 -13.92
N LYS A 242 -11.87 -13.45 -13.48
CA LYS A 242 -12.68 -14.33 -14.35
C LYS A 242 -13.40 -13.51 -15.41
N LEU A 243 -14.04 -12.41 -15.07
CA LEU A 243 -14.70 -11.52 -16.03
C LEU A 243 -13.72 -11.03 -17.10
N ILE A 244 -12.52 -10.59 -16.69
CA ILE A 244 -11.46 -10.13 -17.60
C ILE A 244 -11.02 -11.27 -18.54
N MET A 245 -10.87 -12.48 -18.01
CA MET A 245 -10.53 -13.66 -18.81
C MET A 245 -11.64 -14.01 -19.81
N ASP A 246 -12.90 -14.04 -19.35
CA ASP A 246 -14.07 -14.36 -20.17
C ASP A 246 -14.36 -13.27 -21.22
N ALA A 247 -13.93 -12.02 -20.95
CA ALA A 247 -13.93 -10.93 -21.92
C ALA A 247 -12.92 -11.14 -23.06
N GLY A 248 -12.01 -12.12 -22.95
CA GLY A 248 -10.96 -12.38 -23.92
C GLY A 248 -9.71 -11.51 -23.75
N LEU A 249 -9.55 -10.85 -22.59
CA LEU A 249 -8.48 -9.89 -22.34
C LEU A 249 -7.22 -10.51 -21.72
N ARG A 250 -7.13 -11.83 -21.59
CA ARG A 250 -5.87 -12.48 -21.17
C ARG A 250 -4.73 -12.10 -22.11
N GLY A 251 -3.66 -11.53 -21.58
CA GLY A 251 -2.52 -11.10 -22.36
C GLY A 251 -2.74 -9.81 -23.16
N TYR A 252 -3.90 -9.13 -23.03
CA TYR A 252 -4.14 -7.83 -23.64
C TYR A 252 -3.10 -6.82 -23.18
N GLN A 253 -2.55 -6.04 -24.11
CA GLN A 253 -1.40 -5.18 -23.87
C GLN A 253 -1.62 -3.77 -24.44
N VAL A 254 -1.19 -2.76 -23.68
CA VAL A 254 -1.10 -1.35 -24.09
C VAL A 254 0.32 -0.88 -23.76
N GLY A 255 1.09 -0.51 -24.77
CA GLY A 255 2.50 -0.17 -24.58
C GLY A 255 3.27 -1.28 -23.84
N GLY A 256 3.88 -0.94 -22.69
CA GLY A 256 4.56 -1.91 -21.84
C GLY A 256 3.68 -2.56 -20.75
N ALA A 257 2.42 -2.12 -20.59
CA ALA A 257 1.48 -2.69 -19.62
C ALA A 257 0.71 -3.87 -20.23
N LYS A 258 0.48 -4.93 -19.44
CA LYS A 258 -0.18 -6.16 -19.91
C LYS A 258 -1.11 -6.75 -18.84
N VAL A 259 -2.26 -7.29 -19.26
CA VAL A 259 -3.05 -8.20 -18.42
C VAL A 259 -2.28 -9.52 -18.32
N SER A 260 -1.99 -9.93 -17.09
CA SER A 260 -1.17 -11.13 -16.86
C SER A 260 -1.81 -12.40 -17.46
N ASP A 261 -1.01 -13.16 -18.17
CA ASP A 261 -1.41 -14.47 -18.70
C ASP A 261 -1.69 -15.48 -17.58
N LYS A 262 -1.00 -15.32 -16.44
CA LYS A 262 -1.09 -16.21 -15.29
C LYS A 262 -2.32 -15.92 -14.42
N HIS A 263 -2.68 -14.63 -14.24
CA HIS A 263 -3.82 -14.21 -13.45
C HIS A 263 -4.42 -12.92 -14.02
N CYS A 264 -5.53 -13.01 -14.72
CA CYS A 264 -6.14 -11.86 -15.42
C CYS A 264 -6.60 -10.70 -14.51
N GLY A 265 -6.69 -10.90 -13.20
CA GLY A 265 -6.94 -9.80 -12.23
C GLY A 265 -5.73 -8.90 -11.98
N PHE A 266 -4.56 -9.24 -12.55
CA PHE A 266 -3.31 -8.45 -12.41
C PHE A 266 -2.96 -7.75 -13.72
N VAL A 267 -2.74 -6.46 -13.64
CA VAL A 267 -2.00 -5.70 -14.65
C VAL A 267 -0.53 -5.70 -14.24
N ILE A 268 0.34 -6.03 -15.16
CA ILE A 268 1.80 -6.12 -14.96
C ILE A 268 2.53 -5.13 -15.85
N ASN A 269 3.69 -4.68 -15.40
CA ASN A 269 4.68 -4.04 -16.25
C ASN A 269 5.50 -5.15 -16.93
N ALA A 270 5.19 -5.43 -18.19
CA ALA A 270 5.85 -6.48 -18.97
C ALA A 270 7.19 -6.01 -19.57
N GLY A 271 7.55 -4.76 -19.37
CA GLY A 271 8.80 -4.11 -19.77
C GLY A 271 8.54 -2.71 -20.31
N ASN A 272 9.21 -1.72 -19.72
CA ASN A 272 9.14 -0.31 -20.11
C ASN A 272 7.73 0.30 -20.15
N ALA A 273 6.80 -0.18 -19.31
CA ALA A 273 5.48 0.42 -19.18
C ALA A 273 5.58 1.85 -18.64
N THR A 274 4.74 2.73 -19.14
CA THR A 274 4.45 4.04 -18.56
C THR A 274 3.22 3.96 -17.65
N ALA A 275 3.01 4.96 -16.80
CA ALA A 275 1.79 5.04 -16.01
C ALA A 275 0.57 5.29 -16.91
N ALA A 276 0.75 5.99 -18.03
CA ALA A 276 -0.28 6.17 -19.05
C ALA A 276 -0.68 4.82 -19.67
N ASP A 277 0.26 3.93 -20.00
CA ASP A 277 -0.03 2.60 -20.53
C ASP A 277 -0.88 1.79 -19.54
N VAL A 278 -0.46 1.76 -18.25
CA VAL A 278 -1.20 1.04 -17.20
C VAL A 278 -2.61 1.62 -17.03
N ASN A 279 -2.73 2.96 -17.02
CA ASN A 279 -4.03 3.61 -16.87
C ASN A 279 -4.95 3.33 -18.05
N GLN A 280 -4.45 3.46 -19.29
CA GLN A 280 -5.23 3.18 -20.50
C GLN A 280 -5.69 1.72 -20.52
N LEU A 281 -4.80 0.78 -20.21
CA LEU A 281 -5.15 -0.64 -20.14
C LEU A 281 -6.25 -0.91 -19.10
N MET A 282 -6.19 -0.23 -17.93
CA MET A 282 -7.24 -0.36 -16.92
C MET A 282 -8.59 0.16 -17.43
N GLU A 283 -8.62 1.27 -18.17
CA GLU A 283 -9.83 1.86 -18.75
C GLU A 283 -10.41 0.96 -19.85
N ASP A 284 -9.57 0.42 -20.71
CA ASP A 284 -9.99 -0.54 -21.75
C ASP A 284 -10.61 -1.81 -21.13
N VAL A 285 -9.99 -2.34 -20.06
CA VAL A 285 -10.51 -3.51 -19.33
C VAL A 285 -11.87 -3.22 -18.71
N ILE A 286 -12.03 -2.06 -18.06
CA ILE A 286 -13.31 -1.65 -17.45
C ILE A 286 -14.40 -1.61 -18.52
N LYS A 287 -14.13 -0.92 -19.64
CA LYS A 287 -15.07 -0.76 -20.73
C LYS A 287 -15.49 -2.09 -21.35
N GLU A 288 -14.53 -2.95 -21.70
CA GLU A 288 -14.79 -4.22 -22.35
C GLU A 288 -15.59 -5.19 -21.46
N VAL A 289 -15.31 -5.21 -20.14
CA VAL A 289 -16.07 -6.02 -19.18
C VAL A 289 -17.48 -5.47 -19.00
N GLU A 290 -17.65 -4.14 -18.94
CA GLU A 290 -18.97 -3.51 -18.84
C GLU A 290 -19.81 -3.76 -20.11
N ASP A 291 -19.21 -3.63 -21.30
CA ASP A 291 -19.89 -3.85 -22.57
C ASP A 291 -20.38 -5.31 -22.71
N LYS A 292 -19.59 -6.29 -22.24
CA LYS A 292 -19.93 -7.74 -22.38
C LYS A 292 -20.82 -8.28 -21.27
N PHE A 293 -20.64 -7.83 -20.04
CA PHE A 293 -21.26 -8.46 -18.87
C PHE A 293 -22.15 -7.53 -18.08
N GLN A 294 -22.24 -6.24 -18.42
CA GLN A 294 -22.98 -5.21 -17.68
C GLN A 294 -22.50 -5.10 -16.21
N VAL A 295 -21.20 -5.36 -15.96
CA VAL A 295 -20.54 -5.26 -14.67
C VAL A 295 -19.43 -4.22 -14.75
N THR A 296 -19.55 -3.14 -14.00
CA THR A 296 -18.51 -2.09 -13.92
C THR A 296 -17.43 -2.49 -12.93
N LEU A 297 -16.20 -2.71 -13.41
CA LEU A 297 -15.06 -2.98 -12.55
C LEU A 297 -14.58 -1.71 -11.84
N GLN A 298 -14.33 -1.80 -10.54
CA GLN A 298 -13.76 -0.71 -9.76
C GLN A 298 -12.26 -0.93 -9.53
N PRO A 299 -11.38 0.02 -9.92
CA PRO A 299 -9.96 -0.08 -9.59
C PRO A 299 -9.73 -0.17 -8.07
N GLU A 300 -8.84 -1.09 -7.67
CA GLU A 300 -8.32 -1.15 -6.30
C GLU A 300 -7.06 -0.27 -6.17
N VAL A 301 -6.28 -0.19 -7.25
CA VAL A 301 -5.06 0.61 -7.35
C VAL A 301 -5.39 2.10 -7.19
N ILE A 302 -4.63 2.77 -6.33
CA ILE A 302 -4.74 4.20 -6.07
C ILE A 302 -3.93 4.95 -7.13
N ARG A 303 -4.56 5.95 -7.78
CA ARG A 303 -3.89 6.86 -8.71
C ARG A 303 -3.37 8.09 -7.95
N LEU A 304 -2.10 8.45 -8.16
CA LEU A 304 -1.49 9.66 -7.59
C LEU A 304 -0.92 10.55 -8.71
N GLY A 305 -1.24 11.84 -8.66
CA GLY A 305 -0.92 12.79 -9.72
C GLY A 305 -2.03 12.91 -10.76
N GLU A 306 -1.75 13.57 -11.88
CA GLU A 306 -2.72 13.84 -12.95
C GLU A 306 -2.71 12.74 -14.01
N PHE A 307 -3.84 12.08 -14.19
CA PHE A 307 -4.13 11.17 -15.30
C PHE A 307 -5.14 11.84 -16.22
N LYS A 308 -4.81 11.93 -17.50
CA LYS A 308 -5.70 12.47 -18.53
C LYS A 308 -6.45 11.34 -19.21
#